data_592f9c268ad4128014a20d94e3ac69a6
#
_entry.id   592f9c268ad4128014a20d94e3ac69a6
#
_cell.length_a   1.000
_cell.length_b   1.000
_cell.length_c   1.000
_cell.angle_alpha   90.00
_cell.angle_beta   90.00
_cell.angle_gamma   90.00
#
_symmetry.space_group_name_H-M   'P 1'
#
loop_
_entity.id
_entity.type
_entity.pdbx_description
1 polymer ?
#
loop_
_entity_poly.entity_id
_entity_poly.type
_entity_poly.pdbx_seq_one_letter_code
_entity_poly.pdbx_strand_id
1 'polypeptide(L)'
;NGELTYKTYIATTEEEIRDASSSVYMNIPILKHIDVVRNFDGKVAVVMTPCMLRGLDAIMKKDQSLKDKIVLKLGLYCSGNHSPKATTLSMEKSGVTSENAKRLYYRRGHWRGISSVIYNDGSTKEFSYSKTICSYKNAYFFENTVIIDYKNKLFRIK
;
A
#
# COMPACT_ATOMS: atom_id res chain seq x y z
N ASN A 1 -3.30 -20.24 10.44
CA ASN A 1 -1.85 -20.06 10.54
C ASN A 1 -1.37 -18.64 10.89
N GLY A 2 -2.24 -17.66 11.14
CA GLY A 2 -1.85 -16.33 11.62
C GLY A 2 -0.93 -15.49 10.72
N GLU A 3 -0.67 -15.93 9.48
CA GLU A 3 0.20 -15.23 8.56
C GLU A 3 -0.53 -14.00 7.97
N LEU A 4 0.18 -12.87 7.98
CA LEU A 4 -0.34 -11.64 7.39
C LEU A 4 -0.36 -11.76 5.86
N THR A 5 -1.54 -11.64 5.30
CA THR A 5 -1.76 -11.66 3.85
C THR A 5 -2.24 -10.29 3.35
N TYR A 6 -2.25 -10.10 2.05
CA TYR A 6 -2.78 -8.90 1.41
C TYR A 6 -3.73 -9.28 0.27
N LYS A 7 -4.65 -8.39 -0.03
CA LYS A 7 -5.55 -8.50 -1.17
C LYS A 7 -5.35 -7.29 -2.08
N THR A 8 -5.26 -7.51 -3.38
CA THR A 8 -5.27 -6.48 -4.40
C THR A 8 -6.55 -6.60 -5.22
N TYR A 9 -7.21 -5.49 -5.48
CA TYR A 9 -8.44 -5.44 -6.27
C TYR A 9 -8.62 -4.05 -6.88
N ILE A 10 -9.52 -3.94 -7.84
CA ILE A 10 -9.97 -2.66 -8.36
C ILE A 10 -11.22 -2.27 -7.58
N ALA A 11 -11.16 -1.12 -6.90
CA ALA A 11 -12.31 -0.56 -6.22
C ALA A 11 -13.22 0.12 -7.24
N THR A 12 -14.50 -0.24 -7.24
CA THR A 12 -15.52 0.26 -8.17
C THR A 12 -16.63 1.03 -7.45
N THR A 13 -16.65 0.96 -6.11
CA THR A 13 -17.61 1.66 -5.27
C THR A 13 -16.92 2.55 -4.26
N GLU A 14 -17.62 3.54 -3.75
CA GLU A 14 -17.10 4.42 -2.69
C GLU A 14 -16.74 3.63 -1.43
N GLU A 15 -17.51 2.61 -1.08
CA GLU A 15 -17.25 1.77 0.08
C GLU A 15 -15.93 1.00 -0.08
N GLU A 16 -15.68 0.42 -1.25
CA GLU A 16 -14.41 -0.26 -1.55
C GLU A 16 -13.22 0.69 -1.51
N ILE A 17 -13.37 1.94 -1.99
CA ILE A 17 -12.32 2.96 -1.92
C ILE A 17 -12.05 3.33 -0.45
N ARG A 18 -13.10 3.54 0.35
CA ARG A 18 -12.97 3.82 1.79
C ARG A 18 -12.33 2.66 2.53
N ASP A 19 -12.69 1.45 2.17
CA ASP A 19 -12.12 0.24 2.74
C ASP A 19 -10.63 0.09 2.41
N ALA A 20 -10.22 0.40 1.19
CA ALA A 20 -8.82 0.40 0.77
C ALA A 20 -8.02 1.59 1.31
N SER A 21 -8.69 2.63 1.82
CA SER A 21 -8.02 3.81 2.37
C SER A 21 -7.25 3.43 3.63
N SER A 22 -6.09 3.89 3.79
CA SER A 22 -5.18 3.81 4.93
C SER A 22 -3.74 3.54 4.45
N SER A 23 -2.79 3.84 5.28
CA SER A 23 -1.40 3.50 5.00
C SER A 23 -1.17 2.00 5.18
N VAL A 24 -0.38 1.40 4.29
CA VAL A 24 0.13 0.04 4.44
C VAL A 24 1.65 0.12 4.49
N TYR A 25 2.23 -0.28 5.62
CA TYR A 25 3.69 -0.21 5.83
C TYR A 25 4.40 -1.52 5.47
N MET A 26 3.67 -2.49 4.99
CA MET A 26 4.18 -3.76 4.52
C MET A 26 4.50 -3.70 3.02
N ASN A 27 5.59 -4.33 2.61
CA ASN A 27 5.92 -4.45 1.20
C ASN A 27 4.92 -5.38 0.49
N ILE A 28 4.13 -4.81 -0.41
CA ILE A 28 3.15 -5.54 -1.22
C ILE A 28 3.63 -5.50 -2.67
N PRO A 29 3.85 -6.66 -3.32
CA PRO A 29 4.28 -6.74 -4.72
C PRO A 29 3.10 -6.52 -5.69
N ILE A 30 2.48 -5.33 -5.62
CA ILE A 30 1.24 -5.00 -6.36
C ILE A 30 1.36 -5.22 -7.87
N LEU A 31 2.55 -5.01 -8.45
CA LEU A 31 2.78 -5.20 -9.88
C LEU A 31 2.71 -6.67 -10.34
N LYS A 32 2.81 -7.64 -9.42
CA LYS A 32 2.54 -9.05 -9.74
C LYS A 32 1.07 -9.29 -10.13
N HIS A 33 0.19 -8.38 -9.74
CA HIS A 33 -1.25 -8.48 -9.99
C HIS A 33 -1.73 -7.53 -11.09
N ILE A 34 -0.83 -7.07 -11.96
CA ILE A 34 -1.16 -6.12 -13.02
C ILE A 34 -2.19 -6.68 -14.02
N ASP A 35 -2.33 -7.99 -14.11
CA ASP A 35 -3.33 -8.65 -14.94
C ASP A 35 -4.76 -8.31 -14.52
N VAL A 36 -4.99 -7.98 -13.25
CA VAL A 36 -6.30 -7.49 -12.78
C VAL A 36 -6.68 -6.20 -13.54
N VAL A 37 -5.70 -5.31 -13.80
CA VAL A 37 -5.91 -4.09 -14.59
C VAL A 37 -6.10 -4.42 -16.07
N ARG A 38 -5.32 -5.35 -16.62
CA ARG A 38 -5.45 -5.77 -18.02
C ARG A 38 -6.83 -6.30 -18.34
N ASN A 39 -7.37 -7.12 -17.43
CA ASN A 39 -8.64 -7.80 -17.62
C ASN A 39 -9.86 -6.96 -17.21
N PHE A 40 -9.65 -5.80 -16.57
CA PHE A 40 -10.74 -4.92 -16.17
C PHE A 40 -11.33 -4.21 -17.38
N ASP A 41 -12.67 -4.19 -17.48
CA ASP A 41 -13.38 -3.44 -18.51
C ASP A 41 -13.61 -2.00 -18.02
N GLY A 42 -12.73 -1.10 -18.46
CA GLY A 42 -12.80 0.30 -18.09
C GLY A 42 -11.46 0.99 -17.89
N LYS A 43 -11.53 2.24 -17.44
CA LYS A 43 -10.36 3.07 -17.11
C LYS A 43 -10.04 2.96 -15.63
N VAL A 44 -8.76 2.99 -15.31
CA VAL A 44 -8.27 2.77 -13.95
C VAL A 44 -7.37 3.92 -13.49
N ALA A 45 -7.58 4.37 -12.27
CA ALA A 45 -6.61 5.17 -11.52
C ALA A 45 -5.76 4.26 -10.63
N VAL A 46 -4.48 4.52 -10.53
CA VAL A 46 -3.58 3.76 -9.65
C VAL A 46 -2.97 4.66 -8.60
N VAL A 47 -2.88 4.14 -7.37
CA VAL A 47 -2.23 4.81 -6.23
C VAL A 47 -1.04 3.95 -5.82
N MET A 48 0.18 4.46 -5.98
CA MET A 48 1.40 3.67 -5.81
C MET A 48 2.53 4.50 -5.23
N THR A 49 3.50 3.82 -4.64
CA THR A 49 4.77 4.43 -4.25
C THR A 49 5.65 4.72 -5.49
N PRO A 50 6.64 5.62 -5.40
CA PRO A 50 7.46 6.01 -6.56
C PRO A 50 8.19 4.84 -7.25
N CYS A 51 8.69 3.88 -6.46
CA CYS A 51 9.34 2.68 -7.02
C CYS A 51 8.36 1.80 -7.80
N MET A 52 7.14 1.66 -7.32
CA MET A 52 6.08 0.92 -8.03
C MET A 52 5.65 1.64 -9.31
N LEU A 53 5.51 2.97 -9.28
CA LEU A 53 5.21 3.77 -10.48
C LEU A 53 6.29 3.62 -11.55
N ARG A 54 7.58 3.65 -11.16
CA ARG A 54 8.67 3.38 -12.11
C ARG A 54 8.59 1.99 -12.72
N GLY A 55 8.28 0.98 -11.91
CA GLY A 55 8.05 -0.38 -12.40
C GLY A 55 6.87 -0.46 -13.36
N LEU A 56 5.76 0.20 -13.01
CA LEU A 56 4.57 0.29 -13.86
C LEU A 56 4.91 0.97 -15.20
N ASP A 57 5.63 2.09 -15.19
CA ASP A 57 6.03 2.79 -16.40
C ASP A 57 6.91 1.92 -17.32
N ALA A 58 7.79 1.11 -16.71
CA ALA A 58 8.60 0.16 -17.48
C ALA A 58 7.74 -0.93 -18.16
N ILE A 59 6.70 -1.42 -17.48
CA ILE A 59 5.73 -2.37 -18.06
C ILE A 59 4.94 -1.69 -19.18
N MET A 60 4.39 -0.51 -18.92
CA MET A 60 3.57 0.24 -19.88
C MET A 60 4.33 0.62 -21.17
N LYS A 61 5.65 0.76 -21.13
CA LYS A 61 6.45 0.97 -22.34
C LYS A 61 6.33 -0.17 -23.36
N LYS A 62 6.05 -1.38 -22.87
CA LYS A 62 5.91 -2.60 -23.68
C LYS A 62 4.48 -3.09 -23.83
N ASP A 63 3.53 -2.44 -23.15
CA ASP A 63 2.14 -2.86 -23.08
C ASP A 63 1.22 -1.67 -23.33
N GLN A 64 0.75 -1.55 -24.58
CA GLN A 64 -0.13 -0.46 -24.99
C GLN A 64 -1.50 -0.56 -24.32
N SER A 65 -1.99 -1.77 -24.04
CA SER A 65 -3.30 -1.96 -23.42
C SER A 65 -3.36 -1.34 -22.02
N LEU A 66 -2.27 -1.43 -21.25
CA LEU A 66 -2.17 -0.79 -19.95
C LEU A 66 -2.09 0.73 -20.06
N LYS A 67 -1.42 1.26 -21.08
CA LYS A 67 -1.38 2.73 -21.33
C LYS A 67 -2.77 3.29 -21.58
N ASP A 68 -3.57 2.56 -22.33
CA ASP A 68 -4.92 2.99 -22.70
C ASP A 68 -5.89 2.89 -21.51
N LYS A 69 -5.64 1.96 -20.58
CA LYS A 69 -6.48 1.73 -19.40
C LYS A 69 -6.13 2.62 -18.21
N ILE A 70 -4.84 2.84 -17.96
CA ILE A 70 -4.39 3.63 -16.79
C ILE A 70 -4.40 5.11 -17.14
N VAL A 71 -5.43 5.81 -16.70
CA VAL A 71 -5.66 7.23 -17.01
C VAL A 71 -5.13 8.18 -15.94
N LEU A 72 -4.90 7.70 -14.74
CA LEU A 72 -4.40 8.51 -13.63
C LEU A 72 -3.42 7.72 -12.76
N LYS A 73 -2.30 8.34 -12.42
CA LYS A 73 -1.30 7.80 -11.51
C LYS A 73 -1.14 8.75 -10.34
N LEU A 74 -1.46 8.30 -9.15
CA LEU A 74 -1.29 9.04 -7.90
C LEU A 74 -0.06 8.50 -7.18
N GLY A 75 0.98 9.32 -7.08
CA GLY A 75 2.20 8.99 -6.37
C GLY A 75 2.09 9.30 -4.88
N LEU A 76 2.43 8.35 -4.03
CA LEU A 76 2.50 8.53 -2.60
C LEU A 76 3.94 8.84 -2.16
N TYR A 77 4.10 9.77 -1.21
CA TYR A 77 5.37 9.91 -0.52
C TYR A 77 5.68 8.64 0.26
N CYS A 78 6.90 8.11 0.07
CA CYS A 78 7.31 6.89 0.72
C CYS A 78 8.71 7.05 1.33
N SER A 79 8.81 6.88 2.63
CA SER A 79 10.09 6.87 3.36
C SER A 79 10.65 5.45 3.51
N GLY A 80 9.96 4.44 3.01
CA GLY A 80 10.33 3.03 3.07
C GLY A 80 9.15 2.13 3.38
N ASN A 81 9.31 0.86 3.04
CA ASN A 81 8.39 -0.21 3.39
C ASN A 81 9.14 -1.28 4.18
N HIS A 82 8.40 -2.00 5.00
CA HIS A 82 8.95 -3.03 5.88
C HIS A 82 8.53 -4.42 5.41
N SER A 83 9.26 -5.44 5.87
CA SER A 83 8.82 -6.81 5.66
C SER A 83 7.57 -7.13 6.51
N PRO A 84 6.74 -8.11 6.14
CA PRO A 84 5.62 -8.58 6.97
C PRO A 84 6.04 -8.94 8.38
N LYS A 85 7.23 -9.50 8.55
CA LYS A 85 7.81 -9.87 9.85
C LYS A 85 7.93 -8.68 10.82
N ALA A 86 8.22 -7.47 10.32
CA ALA A 86 8.28 -6.27 11.16
C ALA A 86 6.91 -5.92 11.75
N THR A 87 5.85 -6.13 10.99
CA THR A 87 4.48 -5.95 11.47
C THR A 87 4.13 -6.98 12.52
N THR A 88 4.40 -8.25 12.28
CA THR A 88 4.18 -9.34 13.25
C THR A 88 4.91 -9.06 14.57
N LEU A 89 6.18 -8.69 14.50
CA LEU A 89 6.96 -8.34 15.70
C LEU A 89 6.38 -7.13 16.46
N SER A 90 5.85 -6.14 15.73
CA SER A 90 5.21 -4.98 16.39
C SER A 90 3.92 -5.37 17.10
N MET A 91 3.16 -6.27 16.52
CA MET A 91 1.95 -6.84 17.13
C MET A 91 2.31 -7.65 18.38
N GLU A 92 3.23 -8.58 18.26
CA GLU A 92 3.71 -9.45 19.37
C GLU A 92 4.21 -8.62 20.56
N LYS A 93 5.04 -7.60 20.33
CA LYS A 93 5.53 -6.69 21.38
C LYS A 93 4.41 -5.92 22.09
N SER A 94 3.28 -5.74 21.42
CA SER A 94 2.10 -5.07 21.97
C SER A 94 1.08 -6.06 22.54
N GLY A 95 1.41 -7.34 22.63
CA GLY A 95 0.49 -8.38 23.10
C GLY A 95 -0.71 -8.61 22.17
N VAL A 96 -0.54 -8.28 20.86
CA VAL A 96 -1.58 -8.45 19.84
C VAL A 96 -1.17 -9.63 18.95
N THR A 97 -2.05 -10.60 18.80
CA THR A 97 -1.84 -11.74 17.91
C THR A 97 -2.43 -11.49 16.53
N SER A 98 -1.85 -12.10 15.50
CA SER A 98 -2.46 -12.20 14.16
C SER A 98 -3.39 -13.40 14.00
N GLU A 99 -3.44 -14.27 15.01
CA GLU A 99 -4.33 -15.41 15.00
C GLU A 99 -5.81 -14.96 15.03
N ASN A 100 -6.65 -15.54 14.18
CA ASN A 100 -8.04 -15.13 13.99
C ASN A 100 -8.25 -13.66 13.58
N ALA A 101 -7.19 -12.98 13.15
CA ALA A 101 -7.30 -11.63 12.64
C ALA A 101 -8.02 -11.63 11.28
N LYS A 102 -9.11 -10.85 11.20
CA LYS A 102 -9.85 -10.60 9.96
C LYS A 102 -9.18 -9.49 9.15
N ARG A 103 -8.70 -8.45 9.84
CA ARG A 103 -8.13 -7.29 9.18
C ARG A 103 -7.16 -6.52 10.06
N LEU A 104 -6.11 -6.01 9.43
CA LEU A 104 -5.11 -5.12 10.03
C LEU A 104 -5.21 -3.73 9.41
N TYR A 105 -5.22 -2.72 10.25
CA TYR A 105 -5.05 -1.32 9.86
C TYR A 105 -3.78 -0.77 10.51
N TYR A 106 -2.94 -0.09 9.72
CA TYR A 106 -1.73 0.55 10.23
C TYR A 106 -2.01 1.93 10.80
N ARG A 107 -3.03 2.61 10.27
CA ARG A 107 -3.45 3.95 10.71
C ARG A 107 -4.94 4.08 10.52
N ARG A 108 -5.66 4.22 11.62
CA ARG A 108 -7.11 4.40 11.64
C ARG A 108 -7.47 5.51 12.62
N GLY A 109 -8.60 6.19 12.37
CA GLY A 109 -9.09 7.26 13.22
C GLY A 109 -8.43 8.61 12.93
N HIS A 110 -8.49 9.50 13.91
CA HIS A 110 -8.01 10.87 13.78
C HIS A 110 -6.50 10.95 13.46
N TRP A 111 -6.03 12.13 13.06
CA TRP A 111 -4.63 12.39 12.66
C TRP A 111 -3.59 11.72 13.56
N ARG A 112 -2.60 11.20 12.91
CA ARG A 112 -1.60 10.19 13.20
C ARG A 112 -2.15 8.77 13.20
N GLY A 113 -3.45 8.54 13.48
CA GLY A 113 -4.06 7.22 13.49
C GLY A 113 -3.38 6.24 14.44
N ILE A 114 -4.08 5.21 14.83
CA ILE A 114 -3.54 4.10 15.60
C ILE A 114 -3.59 2.82 14.78
N SER A 115 -2.64 1.91 15.00
CA SER A 115 -2.72 0.58 14.39
C SER A 115 -3.73 -0.26 15.15
N SER A 116 -4.52 -1.03 14.42
CA SER A 116 -5.55 -1.87 15.03
C SER A 116 -5.75 -3.17 14.25
N VAL A 117 -6.11 -4.21 14.95
CA VAL A 117 -6.52 -5.51 14.40
C VAL A 117 -7.99 -5.72 14.71
N ILE A 118 -8.76 -6.07 13.71
CA ILE A 118 -10.13 -6.55 13.84
C ILE A 118 -10.09 -8.07 13.74
N TYR A 119 -10.69 -8.75 14.69
CA TYR A 119 -10.78 -10.20 14.74
C TYR A 119 -12.08 -10.73 14.12
N ASN A 120 -12.14 -12.03 13.89
CA ASN A 120 -13.31 -12.68 13.29
C ASN A 120 -14.56 -12.60 14.20
N ASP A 121 -14.38 -12.47 15.50
CA ASP A 121 -15.45 -12.27 16.49
C ASP A 121 -15.95 -10.81 16.56
N GLY A 122 -15.40 -9.92 15.74
CA GLY A 122 -15.72 -8.50 15.71
C GLY A 122 -14.96 -7.65 16.74
N SER A 123 -14.20 -8.27 17.65
CA SER A 123 -13.38 -7.52 18.60
C SER A 123 -12.26 -6.75 17.90
N THR A 124 -11.83 -5.66 18.51
CA THR A 124 -10.74 -4.83 17.98
C THR A 124 -9.69 -4.62 19.06
N LYS A 125 -8.42 -4.82 18.70
CA LYS A 125 -7.29 -4.45 19.54
C LYS A 125 -6.43 -3.41 18.85
N GLU A 126 -6.08 -2.38 19.58
CA GLU A 126 -5.17 -1.33 19.14
C GLU A 126 -3.73 -1.64 19.58
N PHE A 127 -2.77 -1.21 18.79
CA PHE A 127 -1.36 -1.35 19.12
C PHE A 127 -0.53 -0.20 18.53
N SER A 128 0.62 0.07 19.16
CA SER A 128 1.55 1.05 18.61
C SER A 128 2.46 0.39 17.60
N TYR A 129 2.37 0.81 16.35
CA TYR A 129 3.31 0.41 15.32
C TYR A 129 4.63 1.18 15.53
N SER A 130 5.61 0.51 16.10
CA SER A 130 6.90 1.12 16.37
C SER A 130 7.79 1.10 15.13
N LYS A 131 8.06 2.28 14.58
CA LYS A 131 9.07 2.45 13.53
C LYS A 131 10.47 2.05 14.02
N THR A 132 10.70 2.09 15.32
CA THR A 132 12.01 1.76 15.94
C THR A 132 12.37 0.27 15.77
N ILE A 133 11.39 -0.62 15.69
CA ILE A 133 11.61 -2.04 15.41
C ILE A 133 12.08 -2.24 13.97
N CYS A 134 11.67 -1.33 13.09
CA CYS A 134 11.92 -1.38 11.67
C CYS A 134 13.15 -0.59 11.24
N SER A 135 13.73 0.21 12.13
CA SER A 135 14.89 1.04 11.84
C SER A 135 16.23 0.28 11.93
N TYR A 136 16.24 -0.99 11.56
CA TYR A 136 17.49 -1.63 11.22
C TYR A 136 18.02 -1.01 9.93
N LYS A 137 19.14 -0.38 10.06
CA LYS A 137 20.14 0.32 9.23
C LYS A 137 20.21 0.09 7.70
N ASN A 138 19.18 -0.41 7.06
CA ASN A 138 19.13 -0.58 5.61
C ASN A 138 17.88 0.08 4.99
N ALA A 139 17.45 1.21 5.53
CA ALA A 139 16.57 2.10 4.81
C ALA A 139 17.38 2.69 3.66
N TYR A 140 17.29 2.09 2.50
CA TYR A 140 17.67 2.78 1.28
C TYR A 140 16.77 4.01 1.17
N PHE A 141 17.36 5.17 1.41
CA PHE A 141 16.70 6.44 1.12
C PHE A 141 16.53 6.51 -0.40
N PHE A 142 15.37 6.11 -0.88
CA PHE A 142 14.98 6.45 -2.23
C PHE A 142 14.71 7.96 -2.23
N GLU A 143 15.37 8.66 -3.15
CA GLU A 143 15.07 10.07 -3.41
C GLU A 143 13.55 10.19 -3.61
N ASN A 144 12.90 10.96 -2.75
CA ASN A 144 11.48 11.24 -2.83
C ASN A 144 11.24 12.12 -4.06
N THR A 145 10.99 11.50 -5.19
CA THR A 145 10.60 12.22 -6.40
C THR A 145 9.09 12.16 -6.51
N VAL A 146 8.44 13.29 -6.28
CA VAL A 146 7.02 13.44 -6.64
C VAL A 146 6.94 13.74 -8.12
N ILE A 147 6.34 12.85 -8.86
CA ILE A 147 6.01 13.06 -10.25
C ILE A 147 4.49 13.32 -10.29
N ILE A 148 4.12 14.57 -10.47
CA ILE A 148 2.74 14.93 -10.76
C ILE A 148 2.67 15.15 -12.27
N ASP A 149 2.10 14.20 -12.98
CA ASP A 149 1.81 14.35 -14.40
C ASP A 149 0.42 14.97 -14.55
N TYR A 150 0.38 16.28 -14.72
CA TYR A 150 -0.84 17.01 -15.07
C TYR A 150 -0.74 17.44 -16.53
N LYS A 151 -1.46 16.79 -17.42
CA LYS A 151 -1.50 17.09 -18.87
C LYS A 151 -0.11 17.18 -19.51
N ASN A 152 0.73 16.18 -19.26
CA ASN A 152 2.11 16.09 -19.78
C ASN A 152 3.08 17.15 -19.24
N LYS A 153 2.75 17.83 -18.16
CA LYS A 153 3.68 18.67 -17.41
C LYS A 153 4.25 17.88 -16.25
N LEU A 154 5.52 17.51 -16.38
CA LEU A 154 6.25 16.78 -15.35
C LEU A 154 6.81 17.78 -14.33
N PHE A 155 6.38 17.72 -13.08
CA PHE A 155 7.00 18.47 -11.99
C PHE A 155 7.93 17.55 -11.20
N ARG A 156 9.20 17.84 -11.23
CA ARG A 156 10.24 17.16 -10.46
C ARG A 156 10.60 18.04 -9.27
N ILE A 157 10.33 17.56 -8.06
CA ILE A 157 10.84 18.17 -6.83
C ILE A 157 12.04 17.31 -6.40
N LYS A 158 13.23 17.94 -6.36
CA LYS A 158 14.43 17.33 -5.78
C LYS A 158 14.40 17.42 -4.27
#